data_de57804f569975276106212b518af8cf
#
_entry.id   de57804f569975276106212b518af8cf
#
_cell.length_a   1.000
_cell.length_b   1.000
_cell.length_c   1.000
_cell.angle_alpha   90.00
_cell.angle_beta   90.00
_cell.angle_gamma   90.00
#
_symmetry.space_group_name_H-M   'P 1'
#
loop_
_entity.id
_entity.type
_entity.pdbx_description
1 polymer ?
#
loop_
_entity_poly.entity_id
_entity_poly.type
_entity_poly.pdbx_seq_one_letter_code
_entity_poly.pdbx_strand_id
1 'polypeptide(L)'
;MHSKFDLNLFVVLAAIYREGSITAAAQDLNLTQPAVSHALSRLRDMLDDPLFERHGRRMVPTGRCQQIIPDVQQSLDALHLSITTPWSGTLSSFSRTVKLGLRDVFELSLLKTLKRKLDENAPRVSIQSMHIPLEEMTESLSRGEIDIAIDAMVPARADIQQRGICTEPFVLLCRPDHPLGKRLTKTAYVTAQHVLISARRSLVNHVDMALAASGHHRHIAMICEHYIAAADVAMHSDLLLTVPDNYARQICREIPLAQHPMPVDIPALPIHMYWHNSTDNDPLLKTVRKWMEETLQHPAL
;
A
#
# COMPACT_ATOMS: atom_id res chain seq x y z
N MET A 1 10.12 -23.95 10.44
CA MET A 1 10.97 -24.22 11.64
C MET A 1 11.31 -22.89 12.27
N HIS A 2 10.52 -22.41 13.23
CA HIS A 2 10.88 -21.23 14.02
C HIS A 2 11.81 -21.69 15.15
N SER A 3 13.12 -21.68 14.87
CA SER A 3 14.11 -21.69 15.95
C SER A 3 13.81 -20.49 16.84
N LYS A 4 13.60 -20.70 18.13
CA LYS A 4 13.48 -19.61 19.12
C LYS A 4 14.84 -18.91 19.21
N PHE A 5 15.08 -17.96 18.36
CA PHE A 5 16.29 -17.18 18.28
C PHE A 5 16.26 -16.13 19.40
N ASP A 6 17.10 -16.31 20.42
CA ASP A 6 17.20 -15.37 21.53
C ASP A 6 18.28 -14.31 21.19
N LEU A 7 17.83 -13.13 20.74
CA LEU A 7 18.71 -12.03 20.36
C LEU A 7 19.60 -11.54 21.51
N ASN A 8 19.19 -11.72 22.76
CA ASN A 8 19.99 -11.32 23.93
C ASN A 8 21.31 -12.07 24.01
N LEU A 9 21.39 -13.27 23.46
CA LEU A 9 22.63 -14.02 23.40
C LEU A 9 23.71 -13.28 22.59
N PHE A 10 23.32 -12.63 21.50
CA PHE A 10 24.26 -11.88 20.64
C PHE A 10 24.70 -10.56 21.27
N VAL A 11 23.85 -9.95 22.11
CA VAL A 11 24.25 -8.80 22.96
C VAL A 11 25.35 -9.21 23.91
N VAL A 12 25.22 -10.39 24.54
CA VAL A 12 26.25 -10.96 25.43
C VAL A 12 27.54 -11.27 24.64
N LEU A 13 27.46 -11.85 23.43
CA LEU A 13 28.61 -12.11 22.58
C LEU A 13 29.39 -10.84 22.28
N ALA A 14 28.71 -9.78 21.85
CA ALA A 14 29.31 -8.49 21.52
C ALA A 14 29.96 -7.84 22.76
N ALA A 15 29.35 -7.94 23.94
CA ALA A 15 29.91 -7.43 25.18
C ALA A 15 31.18 -8.18 25.59
N ILE A 16 31.18 -9.54 25.54
CA ILE A 16 32.37 -10.33 25.85
C ILE A 16 33.51 -10.03 24.86
N TYR A 17 33.18 -9.85 23.57
CA TYR A 17 34.16 -9.51 22.55
C TYR A 17 34.81 -8.14 22.83
N ARG A 18 34.04 -7.14 23.18
CA ARG A 18 34.50 -5.78 23.50
C ARG A 18 35.34 -5.73 24.75
N GLU A 19 34.86 -6.35 25.83
CA GLU A 19 35.50 -6.28 27.15
C GLU A 19 36.65 -7.29 27.35
N GLY A 20 36.71 -8.34 26.54
CA GLY A 20 37.68 -9.42 26.67
C GLY A 20 37.59 -10.18 28.01
N SER A 21 36.48 -10.06 28.74
CA SER A 21 36.25 -10.63 30.07
C SER A 21 34.75 -10.86 30.34
N ILE A 22 34.41 -12.07 30.81
CA ILE A 22 33.03 -12.40 31.21
C ILE A 22 32.57 -11.51 32.38
N THR A 23 33.44 -11.23 33.33
CA THR A 23 33.12 -10.40 34.51
C THR A 23 32.86 -8.95 34.10
N ALA A 24 33.71 -8.39 33.23
CA ALA A 24 33.55 -7.03 32.74
C ALA A 24 32.29 -6.91 31.86
N ALA A 25 32.04 -7.89 30.98
CA ALA A 25 30.78 -7.95 30.18
C ALA A 25 29.53 -8.05 31.05
N ALA A 26 29.59 -8.79 32.16
CA ALA A 26 28.45 -8.87 33.11
C ALA A 26 28.19 -7.52 33.79
N GLN A 27 29.24 -6.80 34.16
CA GLN A 27 29.12 -5.44 34.73
C GLN A 27 28.52 -4.45 33.69
N ASP A 28 29.07 -4.45 32.48
CA ASP A 28 28.58 -3.59 31.38
C ASP A 28 27.09 -3.80 31.06
N LEU A 29 26.65 -5.07 31.06
CA LEU A 29 25.26 -5.43 30.76
C LEU A 29 24.33 -5.38 31.97
N ASN A 30 24.80 -5.02 33.17
CA ASN A 30 24.06 -5.13 34.43
C ASN A 30 23.49 -6.53 34.69
N LEU A 31 24.24 -7.56 34.32
CA LEU A 31 23.92 -8.97 34.52
C LEU A 31 24.85 -9.62 35.55
N THR A 32 24.46 -10.79 36.05
CA THR A 32 25.36 -11.61 36.87
C THR A 32 26.34 -12.38 35.99
N GLN A 33 27.54 -12.63 36.49
CA GLN A 33 28.56 -13.44 35.78
C GLN A 33 28.04 -14.86 35.41
N PRO A 34 27.30 -15.59 36.27
CA PRO A 34 26.67 -16.86 35.88
C PRO A 34 25.71 -16.73 34.70
N ALA A 35 24.91 -15.63 34.63
CA ALA A 35 23.98 -15.39 33.50
C ALA A 35 24.73 -15.22 32.20
N VAL A 36 25.81 -14.43 32.18
CA VAL A 36 26.67 -14.23 31.00
C VAL A 36 27.36 -15.54 30.58
N SER A 37 27.85 -16.32 31.57
CA SER A 37 28.46 -17.63 31.30
C SER A 37 27.47 -18.63 30.70
N HIS A 38 26.24 -18.66 31.20
CA HIS A 38 25.17 -19.50 30.67
C HIS A 38 24.77 -19.08 29.23
N ALA A 39 24.65 -17.78 28.98
CA ALA A 39 24.38 -17.26 27.64
C ALA A 39 25.51 -17.65 26.64
N LEU A 40 26.77 -17.54 27.04
CA LEU A 40 27.90 -17.99 26.23
C LEU A 40 27.85 -19.51 25.96
N SER A 41 27.49 -20.32 26.97
CA SER A 41 27.31 -21.78 26.75
C SER A 41 26.25 -22.06 25.69
N ARG A 42 25.10 -21.41 25.76
CA ARG A 42 24.03 -21.58 24.76
C ARG A 42 24.48 -21.16 23.34
N LEU A 43 25.29 -20.10 23.23
CA LEU A 43 25.88 -19.70 21.95
C LEU A 43 26.85 -20.73 21.39
N ARG A 44 27.68 -21.32 22.25
CA ARG A 44 28.61 -22.40 21.88
C ARG A 44 27.88 -23.62 21.32
N ASP A 45 26.81 -24.02 22.02
CA ASP A 45 25.96 -25.13 21.58
C ASP A 45 25.26 -24.82 20.25
N MET A 46 24.82 -23.56 20.07
CA MET A 46 24.12 -23.12 18.86
C MET A 46 25.04 -23.04 17.63
N LEU A 47 26.28 -22.59 17.82
CA LEU A 47 27.22 -22.30 16.73
C LEU A 47 28.27 -23.41 16.54
N ASP A 48 28.23 -24.44 17.41
CA ASP A 48 29.20 -25.55 17.46
C ASP A 48 30.65 -25.04 17.45
N ASP A 49 30.91 -24.00 18.27
CA ASP A 49 32.23 -23.34 18.37
C ASP A 49 32.44 -22.79 19.79
N PRO A 50 33.65 -22.89 20.36
CA PRO A 50 33.97 -22.31 21.66
C PRO A 50 33.80 -20.80 21.76
N LEU A 51 33.80 -20.10 20.64
CA LEU A 51 33.70 -18.65 20.44
C LEU A 51 34.79 -17.83 21.12
N PHE A 52 35.21 -18.23 22.32
CA PHE A 52 36.33 -17.63 23.04
C PHE A 52 37.15 -18.71 23.76
N GLU A 53 38.46 -18.57 23.65
CA GLU A 53 39.41 -19.33 24.41
C GLU A 53 39.97 -18.51 25.59
N ARG A 54 40.26 -19.17 26.70
CA ARG A 54 40.79 -18.49 27.90
C ARG A 54 42.31 -18.46 27.89
N HIS A 55 42.85 -17.28 27.74
CA HIS A 55 44.31 -17.04 27.91
C HIS A 55 44.56 -16.24 29.19
N GLY A 56 44.89 -16.95 30.26
CA GLY A 56 45.06 -16.35 31.59
C GLY A 56 43.74 -15.73 32.09
N ARG A 57 43.72 -14.40 32.21
CA ARG A 57 42.52 -13.65 32.63
C ARG A 57 41.70 -13.10 31.46
N ARG A 58 42.14 -13.29 30.21
CA ARG A 58 41.46 -12.74 29.01
C ARG A 58 40.75 -13.82 28.24
N MET A 59 39.62 -13.44 27.68
CA MET A 59 38.87 -14.20 26.68
C MET A 59 39.33 -13.76 25.30
N VAL A 60 39.92 -14.67 24.52
CA VAL A 60 40.45 -14.43 23.17
C VAL A 60 39.45 -15.04 22.18
N PRO A 61 38.94 -14.30 21.20
CA PRO A 61 37.94 -14.82 20.26
C PRO A 61 38.56 -15.85 19.32
N THR A 62 37.81 -16.91 19.02
CA THR A 62 38.14 -17.89 17.99
C THR A 62 38.04 -17.28 16.59
N GLY A 63 38.65 -17.92 15.59
CA GLY A 63 38.48 -17.50 14.18
C GLY A 63 37.03 -17.41 13.74
N ARG A 64 36.16 -18.32 14.22
CA ARG A 64 34.72 -18.28 13.96
C ARG A 64 34.05 -17.08 14.60
N CYS A 65 34.39 -16.77 15.86
CA CYS A 65 33.88 -15.59 16.53
C CYS A 65 34.30 -14.29 15.79
N GLN A 66 35.59 -14.20 15.40
CA GLN A 66 36.09 -13.03 14.64
C GLN A 66 35.35 -12.86 13.29
N GLN A 67 34.97 -13.95 12.66
CA GLN A 67 34.26 -13.93 11.38
C GLN A 67 32.82 -13.40 11.52
N ILE A 68 32.08 -13.78 12.57
CA ILE A 68 30.66 -13.44 12.72
C ILE A 68 30.42 -12.12 13.46
N ILE A 69 31.36 -11.65 14.26
CA ILE A 69 31.19 -10.50 15.15
C ILE A 69 30.87 -9.18 14.40
N PRO A 70 31.45 -8.88 13.22
CA PRO A 70 31.11 -7.68 12.47
C PRO A 70 29.63 -7.63 12.08
N ASP A 71 29.09 -8.75 11.58
CA ASP A 71 27.68 -8.85 11.18
C ASP A 71 26.73 -8.75 12.37
N VAL A 72 27.14 -9.35 13.51
CA VAL A 72 26.40 -9.26 14.78
C VAL A 72 26.35 -7.82 15.27
N GLN A 73 27.47 -7.12 15.31
CA GLN A 73 27.54 -5.73 15.73
C GLN A 73 26.71 -4.83 14.83
N GLN A 74 26.85 -4.96 13.51
CA GLN A 74 26.08 -4.19 12.55
C GLN A 74 24.56 -4.40 12.75
N SER A 75 24.12 -5.65 13.01
CA SER A 75 22.72 -5.97 13.25
C SER A 75 22.21 -5.37 14.56
N LEU A 76 22.99 -5.43 15.63
CA LEU A 76 22.66 -4.82 16.93
C LEU A 76 22.61 -3.29 16.84
N ASP A 77 23.53 -2.67 16.12
CA ASP A 77 23.55 -1.23 15.87
C ASP A 77 22.32 -0.80 15.06
N ALA A 78 21.93 -1.56 14.05
CA ALA A 78 20.73 -1.31 13.26
C ALA A 78 19.46 -1.38 14.12
N LEU A 79 19.35 -2.38 15.01
CA LEU A 79 18.27 -2.48 15.99
C LEU A 79 18.28 -1.30 16.96
N HIS A 80 19.42 -0.93 17.49
CA HIS A 80 19.59 0.21 18.39
C HIS A 80 19.17 1.53 17.72
N LEU A 81 19.65 1.77 16.49
CA LEU A 81 19.27 2.92 15.68
C LEU A 81 17.76 2.98 15.42
N SER A 82 17.11 1.84 15.18
CA SER A 82 15.66 1.80 14.94
C SER A 82 14.84 2.25 16.15
N ILE A 83 15.38 2.11 17.37
CA ILE A 83 14.71 2.46 18.62
C ILE A 83 15.11 3.87 19.08
N THR A 84 16.41 4.23 18.93
CA THR A 84 16.98 5.44 19.55
C THR A 84 17.04 6.63 18.60
N THR A 85 16.93 6.41 17.28
CA THR A 85 16.92 7.55 16.36
C THR A 85 15.57 8.24 16.47
N PRO A 86 15.48 9.43 17.11
CA PRO A 86 14.30 10.24 16.99
C PRO A 86 14.11 10.48 15.50
N TRP A 87 12.89 10.35 15.01
CA TRP A 87 12.60 10.72 13.63
C TRP A 87 13.17 12.12 13.35
N SER A 88 14.24 12.19 12.57
CA SER A 88 15.03 13.41 12.31
C SER A 88 14.30 14.44 11.43
N GLY A 89 13.01 14.23 11.17
CA GLY A 89 12.17 15.17 10.44
C GLY A 89 12.37 15.19 8.92
N THR A 90 13.33 14.45 8.38
CA THR A 90 13.59 14.44 6.93
C THR A 90 13.05 13.18 6.27
N LEU A 91 12.22 13.35 5.24
CA LEU A 91 11.65 12.24 4.46
C LEU A 91 12.74 11.40 3.78
N SER A 92 13.89 11.99 3.48
CA SER A 92 15.04 11.31 2.86
C SER A 92 15.67 10.22 3.73
N SER A 93 15.37 10.19 5.05
CA SER A 93 15.86 9.14 5.95
C SER A 93 15.11 7.81 5.80
N PHE A 94 13.88 7.83 5.28
CA PHE A 94 13.09 6.61 5.11
C PHE A 94 13.64 5.73 4.00
N SER A 95 13.67 4.41 4.26
CA SER A 95 14.04 3.37 3.30
C SER A 95 13.08 2.19 3.47
N ARG A 96 11.97 2.25 2.77
CA ARG A 96 10.93 1.20 2.78
C ARG A 96 10.04 1.27 1.56
N THR A 97 9.23 0.25 1.35
CA THR A 97 8.17 0.25 0.34
C THR A 97 6.88 0.77 0.95
N VAL A 98 6.24 1.76 0.29
CA VAL A 98 4.87 2.19 0.56
C VAL A 98 3.95 1.36 -0.33
N LYS A 99 3.00 0.66 0.29
CA LYS A 99 2.07 -0.24 -0.38
C LYS A 99 0.71 0.43 -0.54
N LEU A 100 0.25 0.57 -1.78
CA LEU A 100 -0.98 1.25 -2.13
C LEU A 100 -2.02 0.27 -2.68
N GLY A 101 -3.22 0.29 -2.11
CA GLY A 101 -4.40 -0.39 -2.66
C GLY A 101 -5.13 0.53 -3.64
N LEU A 102 -4.92 0.36 -4.93
CA LEU A 102 -5.45 1.25 -5.96
C LEU A 102 -6.13 0.45 -7.08
N ARG A 103 -7.13 1.07 -7.72
CA ARG A 103 -7.62 0.63 -9.03
C ARG A 103 -6.74 1.20 -10.13
N ASP A 104 -6.73 0.54 -11.29
CA ASP A 104 -5.97 0.92 -12.49
C ASP A 104 -6.08 2.41 -12.85
N VAL A 105 -7.25 2.98 -12.73
CA VAL A 105 -7.51 4.40 -13.03
C VAL A 105 -6.85 5.35 -12.02
N PHE A 106 -6.76 4.98 -10.75
CA PHE A 106 -6.02 5.76 -9.74
C PHE A 106 -4.51 5.60 -9.90
N GLU A 107 -4.05 4.44 -10.38
CA GLU A 107 -2.65 4.25 -10.74
C GLU A 107 -2.21 5.25 -11.82
N LEU A 108 -2.98 5.36 -12.90
CA LEU A 108 -2.72 6.33 -13.98
C LEU A 108 -2.67 7.77 -13.47
N SER A 109 -3.54 8.13 -12.50
CA SER A 109 -3.60 9.48 -11.95
C SER A 109 -2.45 9.79 -10.99
N LEU A 110 -2.05 8.82 -10.17
CA LEU A 110 -1.25 9.07 -8.96
C LEU A 110 0.21 8.69 -9.12
N LEU A 111 0.52 7.53 -9.74
CA LEU A 111 1.86 6.93 -9.63
C LEU A 111 2.95 7.82 -10.23
N LYS A 112 2.69 8.47 -11.36
CA LYS A 112 3.65 9.40 -11.99
C LYS A 112 4.02 10.56 -11.06
N THR A 113 3.01 11.18 -10.44
CA THR A 113 3.22 12.32 -9.55
C THR A 113 3.88 11.89 -8.25
N LEU A 114 3.45 10.76 -7.66
CA LEU A 114 4.04 10.21 -6.44
C LEU A 114 5.51 9.83 -6.66
N LYS A 115 5.83 9.18 -7.77
CA LYS A 115 7.21 8.80 -8.09
C LYS A 115 8.11 10.04 -8.15
N ARG A 116 7.72 11.08 -8.86
CA ARG A 116 8.47 12.32 -8.94
C ARG A 116 8.67 12.96 -7.56
N LYS A 117 7.58 13.09 -6.76
CA LYS A 117 7.67 13.67 -5.40
C LYS A 117 8.56 12.84 -4.48
N LEU A 118 8.55 11.50 -4.59
CA LEU A 118 9.44 10.63 -3.83
C LEU A 118 10.90 10.78 -4.25
N ASP A 119 11.21 10.86 -5.54
CA ASP A 119 12.59 11.07 -6.00
C ASP A 119 13.19 12.35 -5.44
N GLU A 120 12.38 13.41 -5.36
CA GLU A 120 12.80 14.71 -4.82
C GLU A 120 12.96 14.72 -3.30
N ASN A 121 12.12 13.99 -2.54
CA ASN A 121 12.01 14.14 -1.08
C ASN A 121 12.41 12.89 -0.27
N ALA A 122 12.23 11.70 -0.84
CA ALA A 122 12.46 10.41 -0.17
C ALA A 122 13.00 9.35 -1.16
N PRO A 123 14.19 9.54 -1.74
CA PRO A 123 14.68 8.75 -2.89
C PRO A 123 14.89 7.26 -2.59
N ARG A 124 14.95 6.87 -1.31
CA ARG A 124 15.08 5.46 -0.90
C ARG A 124 13.75 4.78 -0.62
N VAL A 125 12.63 5.48 -0.81
CA VAL A 125 11.28 4.94 -0.67
C VAL A 125 10.81 4.44 -2.03
N SER A 126 10.33 3.19 -2.07
CA SER A 126 9.67 2.61 -3.25
C SER A 126 8.15 2.60 -3.07
N ILE A 127 7.42 2.49 -4.17
CA ILE A 127 5.97 2.29 -4.19
C ILE A 127 5.69 0.90 -4.74
N GLN A 128 4.76 0.20 -4.11
CA GLN A 128 4.09 -0.97 -4.66
C GLN A 128 2.59 -0.67 -4.72
N SER A 129 2.03 -0.68 -5.92
CA SER A 129 0.58 -0.60 -6.13
C SER A 129 0.02 -1.98 -6.39
N MET A 130 -1.15 -2.24 -5.84
CA MET A 130 -1.85 -3.50 -6.05
C MET A 130 -3.36 -3.27 -6.05
N HIS A 131 -4.04 -4.06 -6.85
CA HIS A 131 -5.50 -4.10 -6.85
C HIS A 131 -5.98 -4.94 -5.67
N ILE A 132 -6.83 -4.34 -4.82
CA ILE A 132 -7.45 -5.04 -3.68
C ILE A 132 -8.97 -4.99 -3.87
N PRO A 133 -9.66 -6.13 -3.81
CA PRO A 133 -11.13 -6.15 -3.79
C PRO A 133 -11.67 -5.30 -2.65
N LEU A 134 -12.74 -4.56 -2.90
CA LEU A 134 -13.31 -3.62 -1.92
C LEU A 134 -13.68 -4.31 -0.60
N GLU A 135 -14.15 -5.55 -0.68
CA GLU A 135 -14.54 -6.39 0.46
C GLU A 135 -13.33 -6.77 1.35
N GLU A 136 -12.13 -6.83 0.78
CA GLU A 136 -10.88 -7.22 1.46
C GLU A 136 -10.06 -6.02 1.92
N MET A 137 -10.39 -4.81 1.45
CA MET A 137 -9.59 -3.59 1.65
C MET A 137 -9.35 -3.27 3.13
N THR A 138 -10.39 -3.31 3.96
CA THR A 138 -10.25 -2.96 5.39
C THR A 138 -9.42 -4.00 6.14
N GLU A 139 -9.50 -5.27 5.78
CA GLU A 139 -8.70 -6.34 6.38
C GLU A 139 -7.24 -6.24 5.94
N SER A 140 -6.97 -5.98 4.67
CA SER A 140 -5.61 -5.79 4.16
C SER A 140 -4.92 -4.58 4.79
N LEU A 141 -5.65 -3.49 5.07
CA LEU A 141 -5.16 -2.35 5.85
C LEU A 141 -4.83 -2.74 7.30
N SER A 142 -5.73 -3.48 7.98
CA SER A 142 -5.51 -3.92 9.36
C SER A 142 -4.34 -4.90 9.51
N ARG A 143 -4.08 -5.72 8.48
CA ARG A 143 -2.93 -6.64 8.43
C ARG A 143 -1.62 -5.98 7.99
N GLY A 144 -1.64 -4.72 7.54
CA GLY A 144 -0.47 -4.04 6.98
C GLY A 144 0.00 -4.62 5.64
N GLU A 145 -0.88 -5.31 4.92
CA GLU A 145 -0.63 -5.76 3.55
C GLU A 145 -0.61 -4.59 2.59
N ILE A 146 -1.41 -3.53 2.88
CA ILE A 146 -1.36 -2.22 2.26
C ILE A 146 -1.32 -1.13 3.32
N ASP A 147 -0.72 0.02 3.00
CA ASP A 147 -0.60 1.18 3.89
C ASP A 147 -1.72 2.20 3.69
N ILE A 148 -2.11 2.43 2.43
CA ILE A 148 -3.13 3.41 2.02
C ILE A 148 -3.96 2.80 0.89
N ALA A 149 -5.27 3.00 0.93
CA ALA A 149 -6.17 2.63 -0.17
C ALA A 149 -7.00 3.82 -0.65
N ILE A 150 -7.41 3.80 -1.92
CA ILE A 150 -8.39 4.74 -2.49
C ILE A 150 -9.46 3.93 -3.22
N ASP A 151 -10.70 4.13 -2.81
CA ASP A 151 -11.87 3.55 -3.48
C ASP A 151 -13.15 4.35 -3.16
N ALA A 152 -14.28 3.90 -3.71
CA ALA A 152 -15.59 4.40 -3.34
C ALA A 152 -15.84 4.29 -1.83
N MET A 153 -16.77 5.12 -1.33
CA MET A 153 -17.14 5.10 0.07
C MET A 153 -17.67 3.75 0.51
N VAL A 154 -17.06 3.19 1.55
CA VAL A 154 -17.54 2.01 2.28
C VAL A 154 -17.64 2.32 3.77
N PRO A 155 -18.52 1.61 4.52
CA PRO A 155 -18.51 1.70 5.97
C PRO A 155 -17.15 1.32 6.51
N ALA A 156 -16.48 2.24 7.21
CA ALA A 156 -15.18 1.97 7.82
C ALA A 156 -15.36 1.21 9.13
N ARG A 157 -14.40 0.32 9.44
CA ARG A 157 -14.26 -0.31 10.75
C ARG A 157 -13.68 0.71 11.74
N ALA A 158 -13.82 0.45 13.03
CA ALA A 158 -13.33 1.36 14.09
C ALA A 158 -11.79 1.55 14.07
N ASP A 159 -11.05 0.59 13.53
CA ASP A 159 -9.58 0.62 13.38
C ASP A 159 -9.10 1.29 12.07
N ILE A 160 -10.02 1.66 11.18
CA ILE A 160 -9.72 2.27 9.88
C ILE A 160 -10.14 3.74 9.86
N GLN A 161 -9.19 4.61 9.57
CA GLN A 161 -9.44 6.00 9.24
C GLN A 161 -9.91 6.12 7.80
N GLN A 162 -10.83 7.07 7.57
CA GLN A 162 -11.27 7.42 6.24
C GLN A 162 -11.35 8.94 6.06
N ARG A 163 -11.05 9.39 4.84
CA ARG A 163 -11.16 10.81 4.45
C ARG A 163 -11.75 10.92 3.05
N GLY A 164 -12.80 11.71 2.90
CA GLY A 164 -13.34 12.08 1.59
C GLY A 164 -12.31 12.89 0.79
N ILE A 165 -12.08 12.49 -0.46
CA ILE A 165 -11.14 13.16 -1.38
C ILE A 165 -11.90 14.03 -2.36
N CYS A 166 -12.86 13.45 -3.08
CA CYS A 166 -13.69 14.10 -4.07
C CYS A 166 -14.99 13.34 -4.26
N THR A 167 -15.88 13.92 -5.06
CA THR A 167 -17.06 13.26 -5.58
C THR A 167 -17.02 13.31 -7.10
N GLU A 168 -17.19 12.16 -7.74
CA GLU A 168 -17.07 12.01 -9.19
C GLU A 168 -18.45 11.86 -9.84
N PRO A 169 -18.90 12.83 -10.65
CA PRO A 169 -20.11 12.65 -11.44
C PRO A 169 -19.89 11.57 -12.49
N PHE A 170 -20.95 10.88 -12.88
CA PHE A 170 -20.90 9.90 -13.97
C PHE A 170 -21.11 10.57 -15.31
N VAL A 171 -20.45 9.99 -16.32
CA VAL A 171 -20.62 10.32 -17.73
C VAL A 171 -20.78 9.04 -18.54
N LEU A 172 -21.32 9.18 -19.74
CA LEU A 172 -21.47 8.10 -20.68
C LEU A 172 -20.43 8.19 -21.79
N LEU A 173 -19.77 7.07 -22.07
CA LEU A 173 -18.85 6.90 -23.17
C LEU A 173 -19.42 5.93 -24.19
N CYS A 174 -19.22 6.23 -25.48
CA CYS A 174 -19.53 5.33 -26.58
C CYS A 174 -18.59 5.65 -27.78
N ARG A 175 -18.55 4.79 -28.80
CA ARG A 175 -17.84 5.10 -30.03
C ARG A 175 -18.38 6.39 -30.71
N PRO A 176 -17.56 7.16 -31.45
CA PRO A 176 -17.99 8.44 -32.02
C PRO A 176 -19.22 8.34 -32.94
N ASP A 177 -19.32 7.26 -33.71
CA ASP A 177 -20.42 7.03 -34.65
C ASP A 177 -21.53 6.16 -34.07
N HIS A 178 -21.69 6.15 -32.74
CA HIS A 178 -22.72 5.35 -32.08
C HIS A 178 -24.12 5.81 -32.49
N PRO A 179 -25.06 4.90 -32.84
CA PRO A 179 -26.41 5.25 -33.33
C PRO A 179 -27.19 6.15 -32.38
N LEU A 180 -26.99 6.03 -31.05
CA LEU A 180 -27.67 6.83 -30.03
C LEU A 180 -26.98 8.19 -29.75
N GLY A 181 -25.78 8.46 -30.28
CA GLY A 181 -24.95 9.62 -29.90
C GLY A 181 -25.60 10.99 -30.09
N LYS A 182 -26.58 11.13 -30.98
CA LYS A 182 -27.30 12.39 -31.22
C LYS A 182 -28.66 12.48 -30.51
N ARG A 183 -29.18 11.40 -29.93
CA ARG A 183 -30.50 11.33 -29.29
C ARG A 183 -30.45 10.48 -28.01
N LEU A 184 -29.52 10.78 -27.15
CA LEU A 184 -29.36 10.08 -25.90
C LEU A 184 -30.47 10.50 -24.90
N THR A 185 -31.54 9.72 -24.88
CA THR A 185 -32.64 9.89 -23.91
C THR A 185 -32.52 8.83 -22.82
N LYS A 186 -33.25 9.02 -21.72
CA LYS A 186 -33.39 8.03 -20.64
C LYS A 186 -33.81 6.66 -21.17
N THR A 187 -34.84 6.65 -22.03
CA THR A 187 -35.34 5.40 -22.62
C THR A 187 -34.26 4.73 -23.47
N ALA A 188 -33.58 5.49 -24.34
CA ALA A 188 -32.52 4.96 -25.17
C ALA A 188 -31.34 4.38 -24.33
N TYR A 189 -30.94 5.03 -23.23
CA TYR A 189 -29.94 4.55 -22.32
C TYR A 189 -30.34 3.23 -21.66
N VAL A 190 -31.57 3.14 -21.12
CA VAL A 190 -32.06 1.95 -20.39
C VAL A 190 -32.23 0.74 -21.30
N THR A 191 -32.66 0.97 -22.57
CA THR A 191 -32.86 -0.11 -23.54
C THR A 191 -31.61 -0.55 -24.29
N ALA A 192 -30.54 0.24 -24.23
CA ALA A 192 -29.25 -0.11 -24.85
C ALA A 192 -28.57 -1.26 -24.10
N GLN A 193 -27.54 -1.81 -24.74
CA GLN A 193 -26.64 -2.77 -24.14
C GLN A 193 -25.44 -2.04 -23.53
N HIS A 194 -24.94 -2.53 -22.39
CA HIS A 194 -23.88 -1.89 -21.63
C HIS A 194 -22.72 -2.83 -21.37
N VAL A 195 -21.52 -2.28 -21.33
CA VAL A 195 -20.37 -2.90 -20.67
C VAL A 195 -20.28 -2.36 -19.24
N LEU A 196 -20.16 -3.26 -18.28
CA LEU A 196 -19.99 -2.96 -16.86
C LEU A 196 -18.55 -3.19 -16.45
N ILE A 197 -17.99 -2.25 -15.70
CA ILE A 197 -16.70 -2.41 -15.03
C ILE A 197 -16.95 -2.88 -13.61
N SER A 198 -16.53 -4.09 -13.29
CA SER A 198 -16.67 -4.65 -11.96
C SER A 198 -15.63 -5.74 -11.69
N ALA A 199 -14.85 -5.56 -10.64
CA ALA A 199 -14.02 -6.61 -10.05
C ALA A 199 -14.71 -7.28 -8.85
N ARG A 200 -15.98 -6.94 -8.59
CA ARG A 200 -16.74 -7.47 -7.44
C ARG A 200 -17.39 -8.81 -7.80
N ARG A 201 -17.45 -9.71 -6.82
CA ARG A 201 -18.29 -10.91 -6.91
C ARG A 201 -19.78 -10.55 -6.99
N SER A 202 -20.19 -9.45 -6.36
CA SER A 202 -21.53 -8.88 -6.48
C SER A 202 -21.59 -7.93 -7.66
N LEU A 203 -22.53 -8.13 -8.58
CA LEU A 203 -22.76 -7.28 -9.75
C LEU A 203 -23.47 -5.96 -9.40
N VAL A 204 -23.84 -5.76 -8.14
CA VAL A 204 -24.53 -4.54 -7.69
C VAL A 204 -23.51 -3.40 -7.64
N ASN A 205 -23.72 -2.37 -8.45
CA ASN A 205 -22.89 -1.18 -8.51
C ASN A 205 -23.71 0.09 -8.28
N HIS A 206 -23.01 1.22 -8.10
CA HIS A 206 -23.63 2.51 -7.79
C HIS A 206 -24.68 2.96 -8.83
N VAL A 207 -24.38 2.76 -10.11
CA VAL A 207 -25.26 3.14 -11.22
C VAL A 207 -26.54 2.30 -11.22
N ASP A 208 -26.40 0.97 -11.08
CA ASP A 208 -27.55 0.06 -11.10
C ASP A 208 -28.41 0.21 -9.84
N MET A 209 -27.83 0.55 -8.69
CA MET A 209 -28.59 0.89 -7.49
C MET A 209 -29.44 2.17 -7.70
N ALA A 210 -28.85 3.21 -8.30
CA ALA A 210 -29.58 4.45 -8.59
C ALA A 210 -30.69 4.25 -9.63
N LEU A 211 -30.45 3.43 -10.66
CA LEU A 211 -31.47 3.05 -11.64
C LEU A 211 -32.60 2.27 -10.97
N ALA A 212 -32.31 1.27 -10.16
CA ALA A 212 -33.28 0.47 -9.44
C ALA A 212 -34.15 1.31 -8.50
N ALA A 213 -33.58 2.28 -7.79
CA ALA A 213 -34.30 3.22 -6.94
C ALA A 213 -35.32 4.05 -7.72
N SER A 214 -35.11 4.25 -9.03
CA SER A 214 -36.06 4.93 -9.94
C SER A 214 -36.90 3.95 -10.76
N GLY A 215 -36.93 2.66 -10.43
CA GLY A 215 -37.72 1.62 -11.10
C GLY A 215 -37.15 1.21 -12.46
N HIS A 216 -35.89 1.43 -12.73
CA HIS A 216 -35.24 1.14 -14.02
C HIS A 216 -34.15 0.11 -13.87
N HIS A 217 -33.90 -0.64 -14.94
CA HIS A 217 -32.79 -1.58 -15.09
C HIS A 217 -32.18 -1.40 -16.47
N ARG A 218 -30.91 -1.69 -16.62
CA ARG A 218 -30.21 -1.70 -17.92
C ARG A 218 -29.69 -3.11 -18.22
N HIS A 219 -29.50 -3.39 -19.50
CA HIS A 219 -28.98 -4.68 -19.95
C HIS A 219 -27.45 -4.67 -19.97
N ILE A 220 -26.83 -5.42 -19.08
CA ILE A 220 -25.38 -5.64 -19.07
C ILE A 220 -25.07 -6.81 -20.01
N ALA A 221 -24.49 -6.48 -21.16
CA ALA A 221 -24.09 -7.45 -22.18
C ALA A 221 -22.68 -8.01 -21.96
N MET A 222 -21.82 -7.24 -21.25
CA MET A 222 -20.44 -7.63 -20.96
C MET A 222 -19.97 -7.06 -19.63
N ILE A 223 -19.11 -7.78 -18.94
CA ILE A 223 -18.46 -7.34 -17.71
C ILE A 223 -16.94 -7.42 -17.92
N CYS A 224 -16.24 -6.34 -17.58
CA CYS A 224 -14.79 -6.25 -17.58
C CYS A 224 -14.31 -5.84 -16.18
N GLU A 225 -13.09 -6.22 -15.80
CA GLU A 225 -12.50 -5.80 -14.53
C GLU A 225 -11.75 -4.45 -14.66
N HIS A 226 -11.21 -4.18 -15.85
CA HIS A 226 -10.34 -3.03 -16.12
C HIS A 226 -11.00 -2.00 -17.03
N TYR A 227 -10.78 -0.72 -16.71
CA TYR A 227 -11.39 0.41 -17.43
C TYR A 227 -10.93 0.50 -18.89
N ILE A 228 -9.64 0.26 -19.17
CA ILE A 228 -9.10 0.31 -20.53
C ILE A 228 -9.69 -0.79 -21.41
N ALA A 229 -9.83 -2.00 -20.89
CA ALA A 229 -10.46 -3.10 -21.65
C ALA A 229 -11.94 -2.81 -21.97
N ALA A 230 -12.69 -2.28 -20.99
CA ALA A 230 -14.08 -1.89 -21.20
C ALA A 230 -14.20 -0.75 -22.22
N ALA A 231 -13.27 0.20 -22.23
CA ALA A 231 -13.22 1.32 -23.17
C ALA A 231 -12.92 0.85 -24.59
N ASP A 232 -11.99 -0.08 -24.74
CA ASP A 232 -11.67 -0.67 -26.06
C ASP A 232 -12.88 -1.44 -26.64
N VAL A 233 -13.57 -2.20 -25.78
CA VAL A 233 -14.82 -2.87 -26.18
C VAL A 233 -15.89 -1.85 -26.61
N ALA A 234 -16.08 -0.76 -25.86
CA ALA A 234 -17.04 0.28 -26.20
C ALA A 234 -16.67 1.01 -27.52
N MET A 235 -15.39 1.15 -27.81
CA MET A 235 -14.89 1.75 -29.06
C MET A 235 -15.22 0.90 -30.29
N HIS A 236 -15.24 -0.44 -30.13
CA HIS A 236 -15.41 -1.38 -31.22
C HIS A 236 -16.80 -2.08 -31.25
N SER A 237 -17.77 -1.53 -30.48
CA SER A 237 -19.13 -2.09 -30.42
C SER A 237 -20.17 -1.00 -30.21
N ASP A 238 -21.46 -1.41 -30.17
CA ASP A 238 -22.58 -0.55 -29.79
C ASP A 238 -22.88 -0.61 -28.28
N LEU A 239 -21.90 -1.02 -27.45
CA LEU A 239 -22.07 -1.03 -26.00
C LEU A 239 -21.83 0.36 -25.42
N LEU A 240 -22.69 0.74 -24.49
CA LEU A 240 -22.52 1.96 -23.71
C LEU A 240 -21.65 1.70 -22.48
N LEU A 241 -20.74 2.61 -22.19
CA LEU A 241 -19.87 2.53 -21.01
C LEU A 241 -20.15 3.74 -20.08
N THR A 242 -20.63 3.48 -18.87
CA THR A 242 -20.85 4.50 -17.85
C THR A 242 -19.71 4.49 -16.84
N VAL A 243 -19.01 5.62 -16.69
CA VAL A 243 -17.86 5.76 -15.81
C VAL A 243 -17.87 7.12 -15.09
N PRO A 244 -17.16 7.28 -13.97
CA PRO A 244 -16.90 8.59 -13.39
C PRO A 244 -16.15 9.51 -14.35
N ASP A 245 -16.41 10.83 -14.31
CA ASP A 245 -15.91 11.81 -15.28
C ASP A 245 -14.38 11.90 -15.32
N ASN A 246 -13.72 11.86 -14.17
CA ASN A 246 -12.26 11.86 -14.14
C ASN A 246 -11.65 10.64 -14.87
N TYR A 247 -12.33 9.49 -14.78
CA TYR A 247 -11.91 8.27 -15.49
C TYR A 247 -12.13 8.41 -16.99
N ALA A 248 -13.26 8.99 -17.39
CA ALA A 248 -13.55 9.27 -18.79
C ALA A 248 -12.46 10.16 -19.43
N ARG A 249 -12.06 11.21 -18.73
CA ARG A 249 -10.99 12.13 -19.20
C ARG A 249 -9.67 11.42 -19.44
N GLN A 250 -9.31 10.46 -18.58
CA GLN A 250 -8.07 9.69 -18.74
C GLN A 250 -8.18 8.67 -19.88
N ILE A 251 -9.30 7.95 -19.93
CA ILE A 251 -9.57 6.97 -20.99
C ILE A 251 -9.57 7.65 -22.36
N CYS A 252 -10.25 8.79 -22.50
CA CYS A 252 -10.38 9.49 -23.79
C CYS A 252 -9.08 10.13 -24.29
N ARG A 253 -8.01 10.18 -23.49
CA ARG A 253 -6.66 10.54 -23.95
C ARG A 253 -6.03 9.45 -24.83
N GLU A 254 -6.33 8.19 -24.54
CA GLU A 254 -5.76 7.03 -25.21
C GLU A 254 -6.73 6.42 -26.24
N ILE A 255 -8.02 6.39 -25.92
CA ILE A 255 -9.08 5.80 -26.73
C ILE A 255 -10.10 6.89 -27.07
N PRO A 256 -10.29 7.26 -28.36
CA PRO A 256 -11.07 8.42 -28.77
C PRO A 256 -12.59 8.16 -28.72
N LEU A 257 -13.12 7.88 -27.52
CA LEU A 257 -14.55 7.72 -27.27
C LEU A 257 -15.27 9.07 -27.23
N ALA A 258 -16.50 9.09 -27.67
CA ALA A 258 -17.39 10.23 -27.50
C ALA A 258 -17.94 10.24 -26.06
N GLN A 259 -17.80 11.38 -25.38
CA GLN A 259 -18.31 11.59 -24.04
C GLN A 259 -19.61 12.37 -24.07
N HIS A 260 -20.61 11.89 -23.32
CA HIS A 260 -21.93 12.49 -23.19
C HIS A 260 -22.33 12.66 -21.72
N PRO A 261 -23.12 13.67 -21.38
CA PRO A 261 -23.73 13.77 -20.07
C PRO A 261 -24.68 12.59 -19.82
N MET A 262 -24.83 12.19 -18.56
CA MET A 262 -25.78 11.14 -18.22
C MET A 262 -27.22 11.57 -18.52
N PRO A 263 -28.00 10.73 -19.22
CA PRO A 263 -29.42 11.03 -19.52
C PRO A 263 -30.36 10.65 -18.35
N VAL A 264 -29.79 10.16 -17.26
CA VAL A 264 -30.46 9.76 -16.01
C VAL A 264 -29.74 10.39 -14.83
N ASP A 265 -30.50 10.66 -13.78
CA ASP A 265 -29.92 11.19 -12.55
C ASP A 265 -29.22 10.05 -11.77
N ILE A 266 -27.90 10.12 -11.70
CA ILE A 266 -27.07 9.19 -10.95
C ILE A 266 -26.29 10.02 -9.92
N PRO A 267 -26.43 9.74 -8.61
CA PRO A 267 -25.64 10.44 -7.60
C PRO A 267 -24.15 10.31 -7.88
N ALA A 268 -23.40 11.39 -7.66
CA ALA A 268 -21.95 11.38 -7.83
C ALA A 268 -21.30 10.35 -6.88
N LEU A 269 -20.26 9.69 -7.34
CA LEU A 269 -19.54 8.66 -6.58
C LEU A 269 -18.61 9.31 -5.57
N PRO A 270 -18.82 9.14 -4.26
CA PRO A 270 -17.88 9.64 -3.26
C PRO A 270 -16.64 8.76 -3.22
N ILE A 271 -15.47 9.38 -3.41
CA ILE A 271 -14.16 8.74 -3.36
C ILE A 271 -13.49 9.06 -2.03
N HIS A 272 -13.02 8.04 -1.35
CA HIS A 272 -12.36 8.15 -0.07
C HIS A 272 -10.98 7.51 -0.08
N MET A 273 -10.11 8.03 0.77
CA MET A 273 -8.83 7.46 1.13
C MET A 273 -8.98 6.77 2.49
N TYR A 274 -8.31 5.63 2.63
CA TYR A 274 -8.38 4.76 3.81
C TYR A 274 -6.98 4.39 4.28
N TRP A 275 -6.79 4.32 5.61
CA TRP A 275 -5.56 3.84 6.24
C TRP A 275 -5.86 3.32 7.65
N HIS A 276 -4.97 2.49 8.18
CA HIS A 276 -5.14 1.96 9.54
C HIS A 276 -4.73 2.99 10.61
N ASN A 277 -5.42 3.02 11.77
CA ASN A 277 -5.16 3.95 12.88
C ASN A 277 -3.69 3.96 13.33
N SER A 278 -3.01 2.79 13.35
CA SER A 278 -1.61 2.70 13.77
C SER A 278 -0.65 3.49 12.88
N THR A 279 -1.03 3.77 11.64
CA THR A 279 -0.22 4.51 10.65
C THR A 279 -0.63 5.98 10.53
N ASP A 280 -1.59 6.44 11.33
CA ASP A 280 -2.11 7.81 11.24
C ASP A 280 -1.02 8.86 11.46
N ASN A 281 -0.14 8.63 12.43
CA ASN A 281 0.96 9.52 12.76
C ASN A 281 2.29 9.18 12.08
N ASP A 282 2.34 8.20 11.18
CA ASP A 282 3.53 7.91 10.39
C ASP A 282 3.84 9.08 9.45
N PRO A 283 5.00 9.75 9.59
CA PRO A 283 5.27 10.98 8.87
C PRO A 283 5.41 10.81 7.37
N LEU A 284 5.97 9.68 6.92
CA LEU A 284 6.05 9.36 5.50
C LEU A 284 4.66 9.13 4.90
N LEU A 285 3.86 8.27 5.53
CA LEU A 285 2.52 7.96 5.05
C LEU A 285 1.60 9.18 5.13
N LYS A 286 1.74 10.02 6.14
CA LYS A 286 1.02 11.30 6.24
C LYS A 286 1.35 12.23 5.07
N THR A 287 2.62 12.30 4.69
CA THR A 287 3.06 13.09 3.53
C THR A 287 2.56 12.48 2.21
N VAL A 288 2.65 11.16 2.07
CA VAL A 288 2.14 10.47 0.87
C VAL A 288 0.63 10.68 0.74
N ARG A 289 -0.15 10.54 1.82
CA ARG A 289 -1.60 10.83 1.82
C ARG A 289 -1.89 12.25 1.35
N LYS A 290 -1.14 13.24 1.84
CA LYS A 290 -1.27 14.64 1.40
C LYS A 290 -1.00 14.79 -0.10
N TRP A 291 0.06 14.18 -0.61
CA TRP A 291 0.39 14.23 -2.03
C TRP A 291 -0.67 13.56 -2.92
N MET A 292 -1.25 12.45 -2.45
CA MET A 292 -2.35 11.77 -3.15
C MET A 292 -3.60 12.66 -3.20
N GLU A 293 -3.97 13.28 -2.07
CA GLU A 293 -5.10 14.20 -1.97
C GLU A 293 -4.95 15.40 -2.91
N GLU A 294 -3.80 16.08 -2.87
CA GLU A 294 -3.47 17.21 -3.75
C GLU A 294 -3.57 16.84 -5.24
N THR A 295 -3.08 15.63 -5.59
CA THR A 295 -3.07 15.18 -7.00
C THR A 295 -4.48 14.86 -7.50
N LEU A 296 -5.36 14.31 -6.66
CA LEU A 296 -6.72 13.96 -7.06
C LEU A 296 -7.68 15.15 -7.02
N GLN A 297 -7.45 16.11 -6.12
CA GLN A 297 -8.26 17.35 -6.07
C GLN A 297 -7.90 18.32 -7.19
N HIS A 298 -6.65 18.28 -7.65
CA HIS A 298 -6.15 19.14 -8.74
C HIS A 298 -5.50 18.27 -9.82
N PRO A 299 -6.28 17.46 -10.55
CA PRO A 299 -5.72 16.66 -11.64
C PRO A 299 -5.05 17.60 -12.63
N ALA A 300 -3.74 17.41 -12.86
CA ALA A 300 -3.03 18.16 -13.87
C ALA A 300 -3.71 17.94 -15.24
N LEU A 301 -4.09 19.03 -15.88
CA LEU A 301 -4.73 19.11 -17.20
C LEU A 301 -3.92 18.40 -18.29
#